data_4ebefb075d30de5fc991bd80fb52b271
#
_entry.id   4ebefb075d30de5fc991bd80fb52b271
#
_cell.length_a   1.000
_cell.length_b   1.000
_cell.length_c   1.000
_cell.angle_alpha   90.00
_cell.angle_beta   90.00
_cell.angle_gamma   90.00
#
_symmetry.space_group_name_H-M   'P 1'
#
loop_
_entity.id
_entity.type
_entity.pdbx_description
1 polymer ?
#
loop_
_entity_poly.entity_id
_entity_poly.type
_entity_poly.pdbx_seq_one_letter_code
_entity_poly.pdbx_strand_id
1 'polypeptide(L)'
;MRDSSEWRPTAYRSHTIGEVASNGADMIGSEVTVAGYAETVRGRGGVCFLMLRDGTGHIQAFLKRDNMDESLFGSIQSATRESTIQVTGTVAQKRPPKVAEGEPVPPPEYEVNVTAAAVLADAAAPLPVGVTDDVHVGLDVRLDNRHLDLRRAHVNAMFQLRS
;
A
#
# COMPACT_ATOMS: atom_id res chain seq x y z
N MET A 1 2.90 25.82 2.42
CA MET A 1 2.74 24.60 1.63
C MET A 1 4.05 23.86 1.68
N ARG A 2 4.17 22.78 2.48
CA ARG A 2 5.41 21.99 2.49
C ARG A 2 5.50 21.28 1.15
N ASP A 3 6.60 21.51 0.46
CA ASP A 3 6.91 20.85 -0.80
C ASP A 3 6.95 19.33 -0.57
N SER A 4 6.09 18.60 -1.27
CA SER A 4 6.06 17.12 -1.22
C SER A 4 7.35 16.47 -1.72
N SER A 5 8.24 17.25 -2.36
CA SER A 5 9.57 16.82 -2.80
C SER A 5 10.59 16.67 -1.65
N GLU A 6 10.26 17.11 -0.43
CA GLU A 6 11.18 17.01 0.74
C GLU A 6 11.03 15.68 1.54
N TRP A 7 10.33 14.69 1.05
CA TRP A 7 10.28 13.39 1.70
C TRP A 7 11.63 12.68 1.57
N ARG A 8 12.45 12.83 2.60
CA ARG A 8 13.76 12.17 2.65
C ARG A 8 13.59 10.66 2.85
N PRO A 9 14.45 9.84 2.23
CA PRO A 9 14.56 8.43 2.56
C PRO A 9 14.73 8.27 4.07
N THR A 10 14.06 7.28 4.65
CA THR A 10 14.18 6.92 6.05
C THR A 10 14.73 5.50 6.17
N ALA A 11 15.04 5.04 7.40
CA ALA A 11 15.39 3.65 7.63
C ALA A 11 14.28 2.65 7.21
N TYR A 12 13.04 3.16 7.04
CA TYR A 12 11.88 2.32 6.70
C TYR A 12 11.48 2.36 5.22
N ARG A 13 11.96 3.32 4.46
CA ARG A 13 11.64 3.44 3.03
C ARG A 13 12.68 4.25 2.27
N SER A 14 12.94 3.87 1.02
CA SER A 14 13.73 4.65 0.07
C SER A 14 12.86 5.62 -0.73
N HIS A 15 11.61 5.25 -0.99
CA HIS A 15 10.64 6.01 -1.80
C HIS A 15 9.27 5.99 -1.13
N THR A 16 8.45 6.99 -1.42
CA THR A 16 7.02 6.94 -1.11
C THR A 16 6.30 6.03 -2.12
N ILE A 17 5.13 5.54 -1.74
CA ILE A 17 4.32 4.70 -2.63
C ILE A 17 3.89 5.48 -3.87
N GLY A 18 3.50 6.75 -3.70
CA GLY A 18 3.10 7.61 -4.81
C GLY A 18 4.23 7.90 -5.80
N GLU A 19 5.48 8.07 -5.33
CA GLU A 19 6.64 8.20 -6.22
C GLU A 19 6.84 6.97 -7.11
N VAL A 20 6.79 5.78 -6.51
CA VAL A 20 6.94 4.53 -7.27
C VAL A 20 5.76 4.31 -8.22
N ALA A 21 4.53 4.60 -7.78
CA ALA A 21 3.34 4.44 -8.63
C ALA A 21 3.33 5.41 -9.83
N SER A 22 3.77 6.66 -9.63
CA SER A 22 3.74 7.70 -10.68
C SER A 22 4.93 7.61 -11.63
N ASN A 23 6.12 7.28 -11.13
CA ASN A 23 7.37 7.25 -11.90
C ASN A 23 7.81 5.83 -12.25
N GLY A 24 6.91 4.85 -12.10
CA GLY A 24 7.24 3.44 -12.26
C GLY A 24 7.85 3.09 -13.61
N ALA A 25 7.52 3.82 -14.69
CA ALA A 25 8.11 3.60 -16.00
C ALA A 25 9.64 3.76 -15.99
N ASP A 26 10.13 4.82 -15.33
CA ASP A 26 11.56 5.14 -15.24
C ASP A 26 12.28 4.28 -14.18
N MET A 27 11.49 3.62 -13.31
CA MET A 27 12.00 2.83 -12.19
C MET A 27 11.96 1.32 -12.44
N ILE A 28 11.49 0.86 -13.60
CA ILE A 28 11.46 -0.58 -13.93
C ILE A 28 12.86 -1.19 -13.75
N GLY A 29 12.94 -2.28 -12.99
CA GLY A 29 14.20 -2.96 -12.67
C GLY A 29 14.97 -2.38 -11.49
N SER A 30 14.59 -1.20 -10.98
CA SER A 30 15.21 -0.61 -9.80
C SER A 30 14.71 -1.27 -8.52
N GLU A 31 15.59 -1.43 -7.54
CA GLU A 31 15.23 -1.88 -6.22
C GLU A 31 14.71 -0.70 -5.38
N VAL A 32 13.57 -0.90 -4.75
CA VAL A 32 12.92 0.07 -3.88
C VAL A 32 12.51 -0.56 -2.56
N THR A 33 12.52 0.24 -1.51
CA THR A 33 11.90 -0.10 -0.23
C THR A 33 10.75 0.86 0.01
N VAL A 34 9.55 0.33 0.18
CA VAL A 34 8.35 1.09 0.52
C VAL A 34 7.70 0.54 1.78
N ALA A 35 7.06 1.41 2.54
CA ALA A 35 6.34 1.02 3.74
C ALA A 35 4.97 1.70 3.77
N GLY A 36 3.95 0.96 4.18
CA GLY A 36 2.59 1.47 4.20
C GLY A 36 1.64 0.56 4.98
N TYR A 37 0.38 0.90 4.94
CA TYR A 37 -0.70 0.14 5.56
C TYR A 37 -1.21 -0.92 4.59
N ALA A 38 -1.41 -2.14 5.08
CA ALA A 38 -2.04 -3.22 4.32
C ALA A 38 -3.52 -2.90 4.10
N GLU A 39 -3.90 -2.61 2.87
CA GLU A 39 -5.29 -2.35 2.51
C GLU A 39 -6.04 -3.65 2.20
N THR A 40 -5.46 -4.50 1.36
CA THR A 40 -5.96 -5.84 1.08
C THR A 40 -4.80 -6.82 0.94
N VAL A 41 -5.02 -8.03 1.47
CA VAL A 41 -4.12 -9.16 1.31
C VAL A 41 -4.88 -10.27 0.61
N ARG A 42 -4.38 -10.74 -0.52
CA ARG A 42 -4.99 -11.83 -1.30
C ARG A 42 -3.93 -12.88 -1.60
N GLY A 43 -3.98 -13.98 -0.86
CA GLY A 43 -3.07 -15.11 -1.06
C GLY A 43 -3.78 -16.29 -1.71
N ARG A 44 -3.13 -16.96 -2.66
CA ARG A 44 -3.54 -18.25 -3.20
C ARG A 44 -2.33 -19.13 -3.48
N GLY A 45 -2.25 -20.24 -2.77
CA GLY A 45 -1.11 -21.15 -2.91
C GLY A 45 0.22 -20.50 -2.53
N GLY A 46 1.20 -20.53 -3.42
CA GLY A 46 2.53 -19.97 -3.21
C GLY A 46 2.69 -18.50 -3.57
N VAL A 47 1.61 -17.76 -3.85
CA VAL A 47 1.65 -16.34 -4.21
C VAL A 47 0.75 -15.50 -3.30
N CYS A 48 1.16 -14.27 -3.03
CA CYS A 48 0.38 -13.30 -2.28
C CYS A 48 0.46 -11.94 -2.97
N PHE A 49 -0.69 -11.29 -3.10
CA PHE A 49 -0.84 -9.92 -3.58
C PHE A 49 -1.23 -9.05 -2.39
N LEU A 50 -0.36 -8.14 -2.04
CA LEU A 50 -0.56 -7.19 -0.96
C LEU A 50 -0.74 -5.80 -1.56
N MET A 51 -1.90 -5.19 -1.34
CA MET A 51 -2.10 -3.78 -1.67
C MET A 51 -1.63 -2.94 -0.49
N LEU A 52 -0.58 -2.16 -0.70
CA LEU A 52 -0.05 -1.21 0.26
C LEU A 52 -0.53 0.20 -0.06
N ARG A 53 -0.78 0.97 0.98
CA ARG A 53 -1.20 2.37 0.90
C ARG A 53 -0.41 3.22 1.89
N ASP A 54 0.02 4.39 1.45
CA ASP A 54 0.51 5.47 2.33
C ASP A 54 -0.27 6.77 2.07
N GLY A 55 0.20 7.89 2.60
CA GLY A 55 -0.43 9.19 2.37
C GLY A 55 -0.28 9.73 0.95
N THR A 56 0.47 9.07 0.07
CA THR A 56 0.79 9.53 -1.28
C THR A 56 0.16 8.68 -2.38
N GLY A 57 -0.23 7.43 -2.08
CA GLY A 57 -0.84 6.55 -3.09
C GLY A 57 -0.97 5.09 -2.67
N HIS A 58 -1.21 4.26 -3.66
CA HIS A 58 -1.37 2.82 -3.53
C HIS A 58 -0.41 2.09 -4.47
N ILE A 59 0.10 0.94 -4.04
CA ILE A 59 0.92 0.06 -4.89
C ILE A 59 0.65 -1.41 -4.57
N GLN A 60 0.66 -2.24 -5.59
CA GLN A 60 0.61 -3.68 -5.40
C GLN A 60 2.01 -4.22 -5.12
N ALA A 61 2.17 -4.99 -4.06
CA ALA A 61 3.35 -5.79 -3.80
C ALA A 61 3.03 -7.25 -4.12
N PHE A 62 3.84 -7.85 -4.98
CA PHE A 62 3.72 -9.23 -5.40
C PHE A 62 4.75 -10.09 -4.69
N LEU A 63 4.28 -11.04 -3.89
CA LEU A 63 5.12 -11.91 -3.09
C LEU A 63 5.01 -13.36 -3.58
N LYS A 64 6.16 -14.04 -3.66
CA LYS A 64 6.24 -15.48 -3.91
C LYS A 64 6.83 -16.16 -2.68
N ARG A 65 6.22 -17.27 -2.27
CA ARG A 65 6.73 -18.09 -1.16
C ARG A 65 8.19 -18.50 -1.38
N ASP A 66 8.52 -18.90 -2.59
CA ASP A 66 9.86 -19.40 -2.94
C ASP A 66 10.98 -18.35 -2.82
N ASN A 67 10.61 -17.05 -2.73
CA ASN A 67 11.55 -15.94 -2.67
C ASN A 67 11.78 -15.41 -1.25
N MET A 68 11.15 -15.99 -0.23
CA MET A 68 11.25 -15.50 1.14
C MET A 68 11.07 -16.63 2.16
N ASP A 69 11.36 -16.33 3.42
CA ASP A 69 11.11 -17.23 4.53
C ASP A 69 9.63 -17.58 4.65
N GLU A 70 9.31 -18.85 4.88
CA GLU A 70 7.93 -19.35 4.95
C GLU A 70 7.14 -18.73 6.11
N SER A 71 7.79 -18.48 7.25
CA SER A 71 7.14 -17.86 8.42
C SER A 71 6.77 -16.41 8.13
N LEU A 72 7.64 -15.69 7.43
CA LEU A 72 7.39 -14.32 7.00
C LEU A 72 6.28 -14.25 5.95
N PHE A 73 6.30 -15.15 4.95
CA PHE A 73 5.23 -15.24 3.96
C PHE A 73 3.88 -15.49 4.63
N GLY A 74 3.82 -16.42 5.59
CA GLY A 74 2.63 -16.72 6.38
C GLY A 74 2.14 -15.52 7.20
N SER A 75 3.06 -14.79 7.84
CA SER A 75 2.75 -13.59 8.62
C SER A 75 2.13 -12.49 7.75
N ILE A 76 2.68 -12.25 6.55
CA ILE A 76 2.12 -11.27 5.62
C ILE A 76 0.76 -11.74 5.08
N GLN A 77 0.63 -13.02 4.73
CA GLN A 77 -0.62 -13.58 4.23
C GLN A 77 -1.76 -13.50 5.26
N SER A 78 -1.44 -13.57 6.54
CA SER A 78 -2.39 -13.46 7.66
C SER A 78 -2.53 -12.04 8.21
N ALA A 79 -1.77 -11.07 7.69
CA ALA A 79 -1.80 -9.70 8.17
C ALA A 79 -3.20 -9.10 8.05
N THR A 80 -3.63 -8.43 9.10
CA THR A 80 -4.91 -7.74 9.15
C THR A 80 -4.86 -6.41 8.40
N ARG A 81 -6.02 -5.91 7.97
CA ARG A 81 -6.12 -4.57 7.37
C ARG A 81 -5.54 -3.53 8.31
N GLU A 82 -4.85 -2.52 7.75
CA GLU A 82 -4.16 -1.44 8.45
C GLU A 82 -2.91 -1.88 9.24
N SER A 83 -2.51 -3.16 9.17
CA SER A 83 -1.15 -3.55 9.61
C SER A 83 -0.11 -2.77 8.81
N THR A 84 0.96 -2.35 9.48
CA THR A 84 2.06 -1.62 8.82
C THR A 84 3.11 -2.59 8.32
N ILE A 85 3.34 -2.60 7.02
CA ILE A 85 4.25 -3.53 6.37
C ILE A 85 5.27 -2.75 5.54
N GLN A 86 6.52 -3.17 5.65
CA GLN A 86 7.62 -2.74 4.79
C GLN A 86 7.89 -3.83 3.77
N VAL A 87 8.10 -3.45 2.52
CA VAL A 87 8.55 -4.37 1.46
C VAL A 87 9.73 -3.78 0.72
N THR A 88 10.69 -4.62 0.38
CA THR A 88 11.80 -4.32 -0.51
C THR A 88 11.70 -5.22 -1.72
N GLY A 89 11.91 -4.67 -2.90
CA GLY A 89 11.82 -5.45 -4.12
C GLY A 89 12.04 -4.62 -5.37
N THR A 90 11.89 -5.25 -6.51
CA THR A 90 12.14 -4.67 -7.82
C THR A 90 10.84 -4.13 -8.43
N VAL A 91 10.87 -2.90 -8.93
CA VAL A 91 9.74 -2.32 -9.65
C VAL A 91 9.53 -3.03 -10.99
N ALA A 92 8.31 -3.42 -11.27
CA ALA A 92 7.91 -4.05 -12.51
C ALA A 92 6.60 -3.48 -13.03
N GLN A 93 6.37 -3.59 -14.32
CA GLN A 93 5.07 -3.27 -14.88
C GLN A 93 4.09 -4.39 -14.55
N LYS A 94 2.96 -4.03 -13.97
CA LYS A 94 1.86 -4.95 -13.68
C LYS A 94 1.27 -5.48 -14.98
N ARG A 95 0.93 -6.76 -15.00
CA ARG A 95 0.28 -7.35 -16.16
C ARG A 95 -1.05 -6.63 -16.43
N PRO A 96 -1.25 -6.08 -17.66
CA PRO A 96 -2.48 -5.38 -17.98
C PRO A 96 -3.69 -6.31 -17.83
N PRO A 97 -4.85 -5.81 -17.42
CA PRO A 97 -6.08 -6.57 -17.43
C PRO A 97 -6.44 -6.96 -18.87
N LYS A 98 -7.16 -8.06 -18.99
CA LYS A 98 -7.76 -8.43 -20.28
C LYS A 98 -8.89 -7.44 -20.57
N VAL A 99 -8.73 -6.62 -21.61
CA VAL A 99 -9.79 -5.74 -22.12
C VAL A 99 -10.57 -6.44 -23.23
N ALA A 100 -11.85 -6.16 -23.34
CA ALA A 100 -12.66 -6.64 -24.42
C ALA A 100 -12.28 -5.94 -25.73
N GLU A 101 -12.57 -6.56 -26.86
CA GLU A 101 -12.27 -6.00 -28.18
C GLU A 101 -13.02 -4.67 -28.39
N GLY A 102 -12.27 -3.57 -28.61
CA GLY A 102 -12.82 -2.22 -28.77
C GLY A 102 -12.84 -1.37 -27.50
N GLU A 103 -12.47 -1.89 -26.34
CA GLU A 103 -12.31 -1.06 -25.13
C GLU A 103 -10.93 -0.40 -25.06
N PRO A 104 -10.84 0.82 -24.51
CA PRO A 104 -9.56 1.51 -24.34
C PRO A 104 -8.67 0.72 -23.36
N VAL A 105 -7.41 0.53 -23.74
CA VAL A 105 -6.41 -0.09 -22.85
C VAL A 105 -6.13 0.88 -21.70
N PRO A 106 -6.26 0.46 -20.43
CA PRO A 106 -5.96 1.32 -19.30
C PRO A 106 -4.45 1.68 -19.28
N PRO A 107 -4.09 2.81 -18.66
CA PRO A 107 -2.70 3.18 -18.51
C PRO A 107 -1.90 2.08 -17.78
N PRO A 108 -0.59 1.97 -18.03
CA PRO A 108 0.23 0.99 -17.36
C PRO A 108 0.26 1.25 -15.85
N GLU A 109 0.08 0.19 -15.07
CA GLU A 109 0.26 0.19 -13.62
C GLU A 109 1.59 -0.51 -13.28
N TYR A 110 2.14 -0.15 -12.12
CA TYR A 110 3.40 -0.72 -11.63
C TYR A 110 3.18 -1.45 -10.33
N GLU A 111 4.04 -2.44 -10.08
CA GLU A 111 4.04 -3.24 -8.85
C GLU A 111 5.46 -3.47 -8.35
N VAL A 112 5.60 -3.88 -7.10
CA VAL A 112 6.88 -4.27 -6.52
C VAL A 112 6.93 -5.79 -6.42
N ASN A 113 7.87 -6.40 -7.16
CA ASN A 113 8.21 -7.81 -7.00
C ASN A 113 9.08 -7.97 -5.75
N VAL A 114 8.50 -8.47 -4.67
CA VAL A 114 9.10 -8.45 -3.34
C VAL A 114 10.20 -9.49 -3.21
N THR A 115 11.35 -9.05 -2.72
CA THR A 115 12.50 -9.90 -2.35
C THR A 115 12.68 -10.00 -0.84
N ALA A 116 12.28 -8.94 -0.09
CA ALA A 116 12.31 -8.93 1.36
C ALA A 116 11.11 -8.13 1.90
N ALA A 117 10.66 -8.49 3.09
CA ALA A 117 9.56 -7.78 3.75
C ALA A 117 9.69 -7.85 5.28
N ALA A 118 8.97 -6.97 5.97
CA ALA A 118 8.85 -7.00 7.42
C ALA A 118 7.45 -6.49 7.83
N VAL A 119 6.80 -7.19 8.74
CA VAL A 119 5.63 -6.67 9.44
C VAL A 119 6.14 -5.77 10.57
N LEU A 120 5.93 -4.46 10.45
CA LEU A 120 6.42 -3.48 11.42
C LEU A 120 5.47 -3.36 12.62
N ALA A 121 4.17 -3.48 12.38
CA ALA A 121 3.14 -3.50 13.42
C ALA A 121 1.87 -4.16 12.90
N ASP A 122 1.29 -5.03 13.69
CA ASP A 122 -0.02 -5.62 13.44
C ASP A 122 -1.13 -4.68 13.88
N ALA A 123 -2.19 -4.60 13.09
CA ALA A 123 -3.40 -3.88 13.47
C ALA A 123 -4.39 -4.82 14.17
N ALA A 124 -5.05 -4.30 15.20
CA ALA A 124 -6.16 -5.01 15.84
C ALA A 124 -7.32 -5.21 14.84
N ALA A 125 -7.98 -6.35 14.92
CA ALA A 125 -9.17 -6.64 14.12
C ALA A 125 -10.31 -7.13 15.04
N PRO A 126 -11.56 -6.64 14.84
CA PRO A 126 -11.97 -5.67 13.84
C PRO A 126 -11.52 -4.23 14.16
N LEU A 127 -11.36 -3.39 13.14
CA LEU A 127 -11.11 -1.97 13.35
C LEU A 127 -12.37 -1.25 13.81
N PRO A 128 -12.28 -0.32 14.79
CA PRO A 128 -13.44 0.46 15.27
C PRO A 128 -13.95 1.44 14.22
N VAL A 129 -13.08 1.88 13.31
CA VAL A 129 -13.41 2.77 12.18
C VAL A 129 -12.82 2.16 10.90
N GLY A 130 -13.67 1.92 9.90
CA GLY A 130 -13.20 1.56 8.56
C GLY A 130 -12.51 2.76 7.90
N VAL A 131 -11.34 2.51 7.30
CA VAL A 131 -10.55 3.57 6.65
C VAL A 131 -11.05 3.84 5.22
N THR A 132 -11.79 2.92 4.62
CA THR A 132 -12.42 3.12 3.32
C THR A 132 -13.60 4.09 3.41
N ASP A 133 -13.76 4.95 2.42
CA ASP A 133 -14.75 6.04 2.43
C ASP A 133 -16.21 5.58 2.32
N ASP A 134 -16.44 4.34 1.93
CA ASP A 134 -17.75 3.71 1.79
C ASP A 134 -18.35 3.21 3.12
N VAL A 135 -17.56 3.20 4.19
CA VAL A 135 -18.02 2.79 5.52
C VAL A 135 -18.61 3.98 6.29
N HIS A 136 -19.91 3.92 6.58
CA HIS A 136 -20.57 4.92 7.41
C HIS A 136 -20.31 4.63 8.89
N VAL A 137 -19.71 5.59 9.59
CA VAL A 137 -19.41 5.54 11.02
C VAL A 137 -19.88 6.83 11.69
N GLY A 138 -20.51 6.73 12.84
CA GLY A 138 -20.97 7.88 13.63
C GLY A 138 -19.83 8.83 14.02
N LEU A 139 -20.15 10.11 14.20
CA LEU A 139 -19.16 11.15 14.47
C LEU A 139 -18.43 10.91 15.81
N ASP A 140 -19.12 10.44 16.81
CA ASP A 140 -18.60 10.07 18.13
C ASP A 140 -17.47 9.04 18.01
N VAL A 141 -17.75 7.91 17.37
CA VAL A 141 -16.78 6.84 17.14
C VAL A 141 -15.58 7.33 16.30
N ARG A 142 -15.82 8.20 15.32
CA ARG A 142 -14.76 8.81 14.49
C ARG A 142 -13.86 9.74 15.31
N LEU A 143 -14.42 10.50 16.24
CA LEU A 143 -13.67 11.41 17.12
C LEU A 143 -12.82 10.61 18.12
N ASP A 144 -13.37 9.56 18.70
CA ASP A 144 -12.65 8.67 19.64
C ASP A 144 -11.50 7.91 18.95
N ASN A 145 -11.66 7.62 17.65
CA ASN A 145 -10.67 6.92 16.84
C ASN A 145 -10.06 7.83 15.75
N ARG A 146 -9.73 9.07 16.11
CA ARG A 146 -9.28 10.11 15.18
C ARG A 146 -8.06 9.70 14.33
N HIS A 147 -7.16 8.91 14.90
CA HIS A 147 -5.97 8.39 14.22
C HIS A 147 -6.30 7.48 13.02
N LEU A 148 -7.42 6.76 13.03
CA LEU A 148 -7.93 6.00 11.89
C LEU A 148 -8.73 6.88 10.94
N ASP A 149 -9.58 7.75 11.48
CA ASP A 149 -10.42 8.66 10.68
C ASP A 149 -9.57 9.58 9.79
N LEU A 150 -8.44 10.07 10.27
CA LEU A 150 -7.48 10.88 9.51
C LEU A 150 -6.80 10.14 8.35
N ARG A 151 -6.85 8.80 8.31
CA ARG A 151 -6.33 8.00 7.19
C ARG A 151 -7.32 7.90 6.03
N ARG A 152 -8.58 8.26 6.25
CA ARG A 152 -9.61 8.28 5.18
C ARG A 152 -9.29 9.39 4.19
N ALA A 153 -9.34 9.07 2.89
CA ALA A 153 -8.88 9.98 1.84
C ALA A 153 -9.56 11.36 1.90
N HIS A 154 -10.90 11.41 2.02
CA HIS A 154 -11.63 12.68 2.08
C HIS A 154 -11.34 13.49 3.36
N VAL A 155 -11.15 12.81 4.51
CA VAL A 155 -10.80 13.47 5.78
C VAL A 155 -9.40 14.04 5.71
N ASN A 156 -8.44 13.25 5.19
CA ASN A 156 -7.07 13.69 4.99
C ASN A 156 -7.01 14.91 4.06
N ALA A 157 -7.72 14.87 2.91
CA ALA A 157 -7.78 15.98 1.97
C ALA A 157 -8.31 17.27 2.60
N MET A 158 -9.34 17.20 3.46
CA MET A 158 -9.85 18.38 4.18
C MET A 158 -8.80 19.01 5.09
N PHE A 159 -7.96 18.19 5.75
CA PHE A 159 -6.89 18.71 6.61
C PHE A 159 -5.72 19.28 5.80
N GLN A 160 -5.38 18.66 4.68
CA GLN A 160 -4.35 19.19 3.77
C GLN A 160 -4.74 20.54 3.16
N LEU A 161 -6.03 20.76 2.87
CA LEU A 161 -6.53 22.05 2.36
C LEU A 161 -6.49 23.15 3.42
N ARG A 162 -6.42 22.79 4.71
CA ARG A 162 -6.41 23.76 5.83
C ARG A 162 -5.02 24.07 6.37
N SER A 163 -4.01 23.31 5.98
CA SER A 163 -2.61 23.49 6.39
C SER A 163 -1.86 24.39 5.41
#